data_44eda7696d4d65f1d762e565cbf50b89
#
_entry.id   44eda7696d4d65f1d762e565cbf50b89
#
_cell.length_a   1.000
_cell.length_b   1.000
_cell.length_c   1.000
_cell.angle_alpha   90.00
_cell.angle_beta   90.00
_cell.angle_gamma   90.00
#
_symmetry.space_group_name_H-M   'P 1'
#
loop_
_entity.id
_entity.type
_entity.pdbx_description
1 polymer ?
#
loop_
_entity_poly.entity_id
_entity_poly.type
_entity_poly.pdbx_seq_one_letter_code
_entity_poly.pdbx_strand_id
1 'polypeptide(L)'
;MRRRIDLLIVTNNIKKKNMETKFKKGDIVRIKSLDWYNNNKDEKGNVTVTGYACPFTKVLSEYCGKCFVINEVENKAIYLNGIPYVFYEWMFELGKYELKPLDITKNSIATNNPFIFNSAKKPISVCGVISVPLYIAVKIQETPKFQPFQKVLAKDSEKGIFDTWHCCLFSHTSKEGKYFTSSGMWDECIPFEGNEHLVGTKDDPKER
;
A
#
# COMPACT_ATOMS: atom_id res chain seq x y z
N MET A 1 24.65 51.36 30.44
CA MET A 1 24.64 49.87 30.49
C MET A 1 23.45 49.35 29.71
N ARG A 2 23.64 48.90 28.46
CA ARG A 2 22.62 48.31 27.63
C ARG A 2 22.92 46.77 27.61
N ARG A 3 22.04 46.00 28.23
CA ARG A 3 22.12 44.50 28.14
C ARG A 3 21.58 44.08 26.79
N ARG A 4 22.43 43.46 25.97
CA ARG A 4 22.03 42.70 24.79
C ARG A 4 21.33 41.41 25.26
N ILE A 5 20.09 41.26 24.81
CA ILE A 5 19.36 39.98 24.94
C ILE A 5 19.74 39.18 23.69
N ASP A 6 20.60 38.18 23.87
CA ASP A 6 20.90 37.23 22.82
C ASP A 6 19.69 36.27 22.67
N LEU A 7 18.97 36.47 21.58
CA LEU A 7 17.86 35.62 21.19
C LEU A 7 18.45 34.29 20.66
N LEU A 8 18.49 33.28 21.50
CA LEU A 8 18.82 31.92 21.11
C LEU A 8 17.70 31.42 20.19
N ILE A 9 17.95 31.46 18.89
CA ILE A 9 17.11 30.76 17.90
C ILE A 9 17.38 29.27 18.07
N VAL A 10 16.52 28.62 18.83
CA VAL A 10 16.45 27.16 18.87
C VAL A 10 15.87 26.72 17.52
N THR A 11 16.74 26.45 16.57
CA THR A 11 16.34 25.75 15.34
C THR A 11 15.98 24.31 15.71
N ASN A 12 14.69 24.11 15.92
CA ASN A 12 14.13 22.77 15.98
C ASN A 12 14.40 22.08 14.63
N ASN A 13 15.46 21.30 14.56
CA ASN A 13 15.67 20.28 13.55
C ASN A 13 14.58 19.20 13.74
N ILE A 14 13.36 19.50 13.33
CA ILE A 14 12.38 18.47 13.04
C ILE A 14 12.95 17.71 11.86
N LYS A 15 13.63 16.60 12.15
CA LYS A 15 13.94 15.59 11.13
C LYS A 15 12.61 15.31 10.43
N LYS A 16 12.43 15.85 9.21
CA LYS A 16 11.39 15.39 8.30
C LYS A 16 11.62 13.90 8.14
N LYS A 17 10.85 13.10 8.86
CA LYS A 17 10.75 11.67 8.60
C LYS A 17 10.21 11.60 7.16
N ASN A 18 11.09 11.36 6.20
CA ASN A 18 10.70 11.08 4.84
C ASN A 18 9.78 9.86 4.95
N MET A 19 8.47 10.09 4.87
CA MET A 19 7.51 9.00 4.73
C MET A 19 7.74 8.47 3.30
N GLU A 20 8.61 7.48 3.18
CA GLU A 20 8.81 6.75 1.95
C GLU A 20 7.47 6.15 1.51
N THR A 21 7.14 6.32 0.25
CA THR A 21 5.94 5.69 -0.30
C THR A 21 6.17 4.18 -0.32
N LYS A 22 5.11 3.41 -0.04
CA LYS A 22 5.14 1.93 -0.12
C LYS A 22 5.36 1.42 -1.55
N PHE A 23 5.22 2.30 -2.54
CA PHE A 23 5.25 1.97 -3.95
C PHE A 23 6.57 2.36 -4.60
N LYS A 24 6.98 1.57 -5.60
CA LYS A 24 8.19 1.79 -6.41
C LYS A 24 7.89 1.62 -7.89
N LYS A 25 8.80 2.13 -8.73
CA LYS A 25 8.76 1.93 -10.18
C LYS A 25 8.65 0.44 -10.52
N GLY A 26 7.72 0.13 -11.41
CA GLY A 26 7.44 -1.23 -11.86
C GLY A 26 6.35 -1.96 -11.07
N ASP A 27 5.94 -1.45 -9.92
CA ASP A 27 4.81 -2.01 -9.19
C ASP A 27 3.52 -1.86 -9.99
N ILE A 28 2.61 -2.80 -9.80
CA ILE A 28 1.28 -2.74 -10.39
C ILE A 28 0.32 -2.28 -9.31
N VAL A 29 -0.43 -1.24 -9.63
CA VAL A 29 -1.44 -0.64 -8.74
C VAL A 29 -2.81 -0.69 -9.39
N ARG A 30 -3.84 -0.78 -8.57
CA ARG A 30 -5.22 -0.63 -8.99
C ARG A 30 -5.77 0.68 -8.44
N ILE A 31 -6.31 1.53 -9.32
CA ILE A 31 -7.00 2.74 -8.90
C ILE A 31 -8.30 2.33 -8.19
N LYS A 32 -8.67 3.06 -7.15
CA LYS A 32 -9.90 2.81 -6.39
C LYS A 32 -11.13 2.69 -7.30
N SER A 33 -12.13 1.96 -6.85
CA SER A 33 -13.34 1.66 -7.64
C SER A 33 -14.17 2.91 -7.96
N LEU A 34 -15.01 2.84 -8.99
CA LEU A 34 -15.96 3.91 -9.31
C LEU A 34 -16.97 4.12 -8.19
N ASP A 35 -17.38 3.06 -7.49
CA ASP A 35 -18.27 3.16 -6.32
C ASP A 35 -17.60 3.94 -5.19
N TRP A 36 -16.30 3.68 -4.94
CA TRP A 36 -15.56 4.48 -3.97
C TRP A 36 -15.57 5.96 -4.37
N TYR A 37 -15.28 6.30 -5.63
CA TYR A 37 -15.29 7.68 -6.09
C TYR A 37 -16.69 8.31 -5.91
N ASN A 38 -17.75 7.63 -6.32
CA ASN A 38 -19.11 8.13 -6.23
C ASN A 38 -19.56 8.40 -4.79
N ASN A 39 -19.10 7.57 -3.84
CA ASN A 39 -19.44 7.69 -2.43
C ASN A 39 -18.62 8.75 -1.66
N ASN A 40 -17.51 9.23 -2.23
CA ASN A 40 -16.58 10.14 -1.53
C ASN A 40 -16.40 11.49 -2.21
N LYS A 41 -16.92 11.69 -3.45
CA LYS A 41 -16.79 12.97 -4.16
C LYS A 41 -17.68 14.04 -3.56
N ASP A 42 -17.19 15.27 -3.57
CA ASP A 42 -17.96 16.48 -3.26
C ASP A 42 -18.90 16.88 -4.40
N GLU A 43 -19.64 17.96 -4.23
CA GLU A 43 -20.56 18.52 -5.26
C GLU A 43 -19.84 18.91 -6.56
N LYS A 44 -18.55 19.23 -6.50
CA LYS A 44 -17.71 19.58 -7.66
C LYS A 44 -17.11 18.35 -8.34
N GLY A 45 -17.34 17.15 -7.82
CA GLY A 45 -16.80 15.91 -8.34
C GLY A 45 -15.34 15.66 -7.95
N ASN A 46 -14.87 16.20 -6.82
CA ASN A 46 -13.52 15.99 -6.30
C ASN A 46 -13.54 15.18 -5.02
N VAL A 47 -12.55 14.31 -4.84
CA VAL A 47 -12.24 13.71 -3.53
C VAL A 47 -10.93 14.30 -3.06
N THR A 48 -10.93 14.90 -1.86
CA THR A 48 -9.77 15.55 -1.26
C THR A 48 -9.34 14.81 0.01
N VAL A 49 -8.02 14.69 0.20
CA VAL A 49 -7.44 14.14 1.43
C VAL A 49 -6.43 15.15 1.97
N THR A 50 -6.55 15.48 3.24
CA THR A 50 -5.65 16.43 3.92
C THR A 50 -4.20 15.95 3.82
N GLY A 51 -3.29 16.88 3.51
CA GLY A 51 -1.86 16.59 3.38
C GLY A 51 -1.40 16.16 1.99
N TYR A 52 -2.30 16.16 1.00
CA TYR A 52 -1.96 15.93 -0.42
C TYR A 52 -2.31 17.17 -1.28
N ALA A 53 -1.45 17.45 -2.25
CA ALA A 53 -1.57 18.67 -3.06
C ALA A 53 -2.70 18.62 -4.08
N CYS A 54 -3.02 17.42 -4.63
CA CYS A 54 -4.00 17.29 -5.69
C CYS A 54 -5.16 16.39 -5.26
N PRO A 55 -6.40 16.77 -5.58
CA PRO A 55 -7.59 15.94 -5.38
C PRO A 55 -7.67 14.84 -6.43
N PHE A 56 -8.46 13.80 -6.14
CA PHE A 56 -8.96 12.87 -7.16
C PHE A 56 -10.15 13.53 -7.86
N THR A 57 -9.96 13.95 -9.09
CA THR A 57 -10.94 14.74 -9.85
C THR A 57 -11.88 13.87 -10.69
N LYS A 58 -12.94 14.48 -11.21
CA LYS A 58 -13.87 13.81 -12.14
C LYS A 58 -13.14 13.22 -13.36
N VAL A 59 -12.10 13.86 -13.88
CA VAL A 59 -11.31 13.34 -15.01
C VAL A 59 -10.63 12.03 -14.66
N LEU A 60 -10.17 11.88 -13.44
CA LEU A 60 -9.51 10.64 -12.99
C LEU A 60 -10.50 9.48 -12.80
N SER A 61 -11.81 9.75 -12.71
CA SER A 61 -12.81 8.71 -12.50
C SER A 61 -12.92 7.72 -13.67
N GLU A 62 -12.48 8.10 -14.87
CA GLU A 62 -12.41 7.19 -16.02
C GLU A 62 -11.41 6.05 -15.83
N TYR A 63 -10.43 6.22 -14.92
CA TYR A 63 -9.41 5.21 -14.58
C TYR A 63 -9.81 4.35 -13.37
N CYS A 64 -10.94 4.64 -12.73
CA CYS A 64 -11.40 3.88 -11.58
C CYS A 64 -11.48 2.37 -11.87
N GLY A 65 -10.98 1.57 -10.91
CA GLY A 65 -10.95 0.11 -10.99
C GLY A 65 -9.94 -0.47 -11.98
N LYS A 66 -9.22 0.37 -12.75
CA LYS A 66 -8.21 -0.09 -13.72
C LYS A 66 -6.85 -0.27 -13.04
N CYS A 67 -6.06 -1.21 -13.58
CA CYS A 67 -4.70 -1.47 -13.14
C CYS A 67 -3.68 -0.80 -14.06
N PHE A 68 -2.60 -0.30 -13.45
CA PHE A 68 -1.50 0.35 -14.18
C PHE A 68 -0.17 -0.02 -13.55
N VAL A 69 0.90 0.08 -14.35
CA VAL A 69 2.28 -0.06 -13.88
C VAL A 69 2.80 1.32 -13.52
N ILE A 70 3.44 1.43 -12.37
CA ILE A 70 4.10 2.67 -11.93
C ILE A 70 5.33 2.90 -12.82
N ASN A 71 5.36 4.06 -13.47
CA ASN A 71 6.50 4.51 -14.26
C ASN A 71 7.56 5.18 -13.38
N GLU A 72 7.12 6.00 -12.42
CA GLU A 72 8.00 6.81 -11.58
C GLU A 72 7.31 7.17 -10.27
N VAL A 73 8.12 7.34 -9.23
CA VAL A 73 7.68 7.84 -7.92
C VAL A 73 8.60 8.97 -7.52
N GLU A 74 8.05 10.15 -7.27
CA GLU A 74 8.79 11.34 -6.88
C GLU A 74 8.05 12.08 -5.74
N ASN A 75 8.68 12.25 -4.59
CA ASN A 75 8.13 13.03 -3.46
C ASN A 75 6.65 12.72 -3.12
N LYS A 76 6.23 11.45 -3.09
CA LYS A 76 4.86 10.96 -2.95
C LYS A 76 3.98 11.04 -4.20
N ALA A 77 4.40 11.75 -5.24
CA ALA A 77 3.73 11.76 -6.53
C ALA A 77 4.04 10.46 -7.28
N ILE A 78 3.01 9.83 -7.81
CA ILE A 78 3.12 8.55 -8.51
C ILE A 78 2.63 8.76 -9.94
N TYR A 79 3.50 8.43 -10.90
CA TYR A 79 3.22 8.54 -12.32
C TYR A 79 2.97 7.14 -12.90
N LEU A 80 1.88 7.00 -13.62
CA LEU A 80 1.47 5.73 -14.21
C LEU A 80 1.81 5.66 -15.70
N ASN A 81 2.15 4.48 -16.20
CA ASN A 81 2.44 4.28 -17.61
C ASN A 81 1.24 4.63 -18.49
N GLY A 82 1.44 5.58 -19.43
CA GLY A 82 0.43 5.97 -20.40
C GLY A 82 -0.67 6.90 -19.85
N ILE A 83 -0.54 7.39 -18.64
CA ILE A 83 -1.46 8.33 -18.01
C ILE A 83 -0.76 9.66 -17.74
N PRO A 84 -1.26 10.80 -18.25
CA PRO A 84 -0.61 12.10 -18.11
C PRO A 84 -0.94 12.79 -16.78
N TYR A 85 -1.42 12.06 -15.78
CA TYR A 85 -1.84 12.60 -14.49
C TYR A 85 -0.97 12.06 -13.35
N VAL A 86 -0.93 12.83 -12.26
CA VAL A 86 -0.26 12.47 -11.01
C VAL A 86 -1.25 11.78 -10.09
N PHE A 87 -0.80 10.72 -9.45
CA PHE A 87 -1.55 9.99 -8.44
C PHE A 87 -0.81 10.03 -7.10
N TYR A 88 -1.53 9.68 -6.04
CA TYR A 88 -0.99 9.53 -4.71
C TYR A 88 -1.40 8.18 -4.14
N GLU A 89 -0.64 7.68 -3.16
CA GLU A 89 -0.86 6.36 -2.54
C GLU A 89 -2.33 6.11 -2.14
N TRP A 90 -2.99 7.11 -1.56
CA TRP A 90 -4.38 7.01 -1.11
C TRP A 90 -5.42 6.81 -2.23
N MET A 91 -5.04 7.05 -3.48
CA MET A 91 -5.89 6.86 -4.65
C MET A 91 -5.92 5.41 -5.15
N PHE A 92 -5.08 4.54 -4.57
CA PHE A 92 -5.00 3.13 -4.95
C PHE A 92 -5.72 2.22 -3.96
N GLU A 93 -6.17 1.07 -4.46
CA GLU A 93 -6.64 -0.03 -3.62
C GLU A 93 -5.46 -0.67 -2.90
N LEU A 94 -5.73 -1.16 -1.68
CA LEU A 94 -4.75 -1.92 -0.93
C LEU A 94 -4.52 -3.29 -1.58
N GLY A 95 -3.26 -3.70 -1.65
CA GLY A 95 -2.84 -4.99 -2.15
C GLY A 95 -1.75 -4.89 -3.20
N LYS A 96 -1.06 -6.00 -3.40
CA LYS A 96 -0.07 -6.17 -4.44
C LYS A 96 -0.70 -6.90 -5.62
N TYR A 97 -0.25 -6.59 -6.82
CA TYR A 97 -0.71 -7.21 -8.06
C TYR A 97 0.50 -7.74 -8.83
N GLU A 98 0.33 -8.87 -9.50
CA GLU A 98 1.31 -9.43 -10.43
C GLU A 98 0.68 -9.63 -11.82
N LEU A 99 1.52 -9.62 -12.85
CA LEU A 99 1.09 -9.95 -14.21
C LEU A 99 1.25 -11.44 -14.44
N LYS A 100 0.14 -12.12 -14.78
CA LYS A 100 0.16 -13.52 -15.24
C LYS A 100 -0.15 -13.57 -16.73
N PRO A 101 0.48 -14.47 -17.50
CA PRO A 101 0.08 -14.72 -18.87
C PRO A 101 -1.40 -15.05 -18.96
N LEU A 102 -2.10 -14.44 -19.90
CA LEU A 102 -3.51 -14.73 -20.14
C LEU A 102 -3.63 -15.90 -21.09
N ASP A 103 -4.22 -16.99 -20.60
CA ASP A 103 -4.58 -18.14 -21.44
C ASP A 103 -5.89 -17.86 -22.18
N ILE A 104 -5.75 -17.47 -23.45
CA ILE A 104 -6.88 -17.07 -24.29
C ILE A 104 -7.81 -18.26 -24.61
N THR A 105 -7.32 -19.50 -24.50
CA THR A 105 -8.13 -20.69 -24.81
C THR A 105 -9.18 -20.99 -23.75
N LYS A 106 -8.99 -20.50 -22.53
CA LYS A 106 -9.85 -20.76 -21.37
C LYS A 106 -10.75 -19.61 -20.96
N ASN A 107 -10.47 -18.42 -21.47
CA ASN A 107 -11.19 -17.21 -21.06
C ASN A 107 -11.76 -16.48 -22.27
N SER A 108 -13.08 -16.27 -22.29
CA SER A 108 -13.67 -15.27 -23.17
C SER A 108 -13.18 -13.88 -22.72
N ILE A 109 -12.39 -13.22 -23.56
CA ILE A 109 -11.89 -11.88 -23.27
C ILE A 109 -13.04 -10.90 -23.46
N ALA A 110 -13.59 -10.40 -22.36
CA ALA A 110 -14.46 -9.24 -22.44
C ALA A 110 -13.62 -8.04 -22.90
N THR A 111 -14.05 -7.36 -23.97
CA THR A 111 -13.35 -6.27 -24.66
C THR A 111 -12.97 -5.07 -23.76
N ASN A 112 -13.52 -4.99 -22.56
CA ASN A 112 -13.30 -3.91 -21.57
C ASN A 112 -12.68 -4.41 -20.27
N ASN A 113 -11.93 -5.51 -20.27
CA ASN A 113 -11.28 -5.96 -19.05
C ASN A 113 -10.15 -4.99 -18.66
N PRO A 114 -10.28 -4.24 -17.55
CA PRO A 114 -9.31 -3.22 -17.14
C PRO A 114 -7.97 -3.80 -16.67
N PHE A 115 -7.84 -5.13 -16.65
CA PHE A 115 -6.67 -5.83 -16.13
C PHE A 115 -5.79 -6.47 -17.20
N ILE A 116 -6.07 -6.24 -18.49
CA ILE A 116 -5.29 -6.81 -19.59
C ILE A 116 -4.14 -5.88 -19.98
N PHE A 117 -2.96 -6.45 -20.11
CA PHE A 117 -1.73 -5.75 -20.48
C PHE A 117 -1.06 -6.44 -21.68
N ASN A 118 -0.38 -5.68 -22.50
CA ASN A 118 0.53 -6.21 -23.52
C ASN A 118 1.91 -6.56 -22.93
N SER A 119 2.80 -7.11 -23.78
CA SER A 119 4.17 -7.43 -23.39
C SER A 119 4.99 -6.22 -22.92
N ALA A 120 4.63 -5.00 -23.33
CA ALA A 120 5.21 -3.75 -22.85
C ALA A 120 4.62 -3.26 -21.52
N LYS A 121 3.77 -4.08 -20.84
CA LYS A 121 3.08 -3.76 -19.59
C LYS A 121 2.20 -2.52 -19.68
N LYS A 122 1.64 -2.26 -20.87
CA LYS A 122 0.65 -1.18 -21.08
C LYS A 122 -0.76 -1.78 -21.06
N PRO A 123 -1.71 -1.16 -20.34
CA PRO A 123 -3.10 -1.59 -20.39
C PRO A 123 -3.63 -1.45 -21.82
N ILE A 124 -4.37 -2.44 -22.27
CA ILE A 124 -4.94 -2.44 -23.63
C ILE A 124 -6.42 -2.74 -23.60
N SER A 125 -7.13 -2.17 -24.56
CA SER A 125 -8.46 -2.60 -24.95
C SER A 125 -8.33 -3.59 -26.10
N VAL A 126 -8.89 -4.78 -25.92
CA VAL A 126 -8.76 -5.84 -26.92
C VAL A 126 -9.91 -5.76 -27.90
N CYS A 127 -9.57 -5.47 -29.16
CA CYS A 127 -10.52 -5.52 -30.26
C CYS A 127 -9.87 -6.22 -31.45
N GLY A 128 -10.40 -7.37 -31.88
CA GLY A 128 -9.90 -8.11 -33.04
C GLY A 128 -8.93 -9.26 -32.74
N VAL A 129 -8.22 -9.75 -33.77
CA VAL A 129 -7.26 -10.85 -33.67
C VAL A 129 -5.96 -10.35 -33.01
N ILE A 130 -5.55 -10.99 -31.93
CA ILE A 130 -4.37 -10.59 -31.16
C ILE A 130 -3.25 -11.60 -31.41
N SER A 131 -2.12 -11.11 -31.90
CA SER A 131 -0.92 -11.92 -32.17
C SER A 131 0.22 -11.73 -31.15
N VAL A 132 -0.03 -10.96 -30.07
CA VAL A 132 0.96 -10.68 -29.02
C VAL A 132 0.57 -11.30 -27.68
N PRO A 133 1.53 -11.71 -26.87
CA PRO A 133 1.25 -12.20 -25.52
C PRO A 133 0.49 -11.16 -24.70
N LEU A 134 -0.59 -11.58 -24.07
CA LEU A 134 -1.40 -10.78 -23.17
C LEU A 134 -1.15 -11.19 -21.73
N TYR A 135 -1.33 -10.25 -20.84
CA TYR A 135 -1.17 -10.44 -19.40
C TYR A 135 -2.39 -9.89 -18.66
N ILE A 136 -2.74 -10.53 -17.57
CA ILE A 136 -3.79 -10.09 -16.65
C ILE A 136 -3.14 -9.73 -15.31
N ALA A 137 -3.54 -8.61 -14.71
CA ALA A 137 -3.15 -8.27 -13.35
C ALA A 137 -3.99 -9.07 -12.36
N VAL A 138 -3.35 -9.87 -11.54
CA VAL A 138 -3.98 -10.69 -10.49
C VAL A 138 -3.56 -10.14 -9.15
N LYS A 139 -4.51 -9.97 -8.23
CA LYS A 139 -4.19 -9.61 -6.86
C LYS A 139 -3.43 -10.76 -6.22
N ILE A 140 -2.24 -10.47 -5.69
CA ILE A 140 -1.48 -11.44 -4.91
C ILE A 140 -2.25 -11.67 -3.61
N GLN A 141 -2.67 -12.90 -3.39
CA GLN A 141 -3.13 -13.31 -2.07
C GLN A 141 -1.88 -13.40 -1.20
N GLU A 142 -1.69 -12.44 -0.32
CA GLU A 142 -0.67 -12.58 0.71
C GLU A 142 -1.08 -13.78 1.57
N THR A 143 -0.29 -14.84 1.50
CA THR A 143 -0.41 -15.92 2.49
C THR A 143 -0.23 -15.28 3.86
N PRO A 144 -1.12 -15.54 4.82
CA PRO A 144 -0.96 -15.01 6.16
C PRO A 144 0.45 -15.27 6.64
N LYS A 145 1.13 -14.26 7.16
CA LYS A 145 2.50 -14.39 7.71
C LYS A 145 2.56 -15.49 8.78
N PHE A 146 1.44 -15.75 9.44
CA PHE A 146 1.29 -16.75 10.49
C PHE A 146 0.03 -17.57 10.27
N GLN A 147 0.06 -18.82 10.76
CA GLN A 147 -1.12 -19.68 10.80
C GLN A 147 -1.93 -19.44 12.10
N PRO A 148 -3.26 -19.59 12.08
CA PRO A 148 -4.06 -19.56 13.30
C PRO A 148 -3.50 -20.51 14.36
N PHE A 149 -3.45 -20.05 15.61
CA PHE A 149 -2.87 -20.74 16.77
C PHE A 149 -1.36 -20.93 16.73
N GLN A 150 -0.65 -20.40 15.73
CA GLN A 150 0.81 -20.37 15.75
C GLN A 150 1.30 -19.50 16.90
N LYS A 151 2.33 -19.97 17.61
CA LYS A 151 2.99 -19.22 18.68
C LYS A 151 3.79 -18.08 18.08
N VAL A 152 3.57 -16.86 18.56
CA VAL A 152 4.18 -15.63 18.06
C VAL A 152 4.60 -14.74 19.21
N LEU A 153 5.45 -13.76 18.92
CA LEU A 153 5.70 -12.60 19.77
C LEU A 153 5.00 -11.39 19.17
N ALA A 154 4.31 -10.63 20.00
CA ALA A 154 3.60 -9.42 19.59
C ALA A 154 3.86 -8.27 20.54
N LYS A 155 3.91 -7.03 20.02
CA LYS A 155 4.04 -5.79 20.80
C LYS A 155 3.32 -4.63 20.09
N ASP A 156 3.11 -3.53 20.82
CA ASP A 156 2.66 -2.27 20.25
C ASP A 156 3.85 -1.39 19.85
N SER A 157 3.70 -0.63 18.77
CA SER A 157 4.72 0.29 18.28
C SER A 157 4.78 1.58 19.09
N GLU A 158 3.70 1.95 19.79
CA GLU A 158 3.67 3.13 20.62
C GLU A 158 4.24 2.86 22.01
N LYS A 159 4.98 3.83 22.56
CA LYS A 159 5.53 3.76 23.91
C LYS A 159 4.39 3.73 24.92
N GLY A 160 4.09 2.56 25.44
CA GLY A 160 3.03 2.30 26.39
C GLY A 160 3.32 1.11 27.31
N ILE A 161 2.28 0.59 27.95
CA ILE A 161 2.37 -0.57 28.86
C ILE A 161 2.73 -1.85 28.10
N PHE A 162 2.46 -1.92 26.79
CA PHE A 162 2.64 -3.11 25.94
C PHE A 162 3.74 -2.94 24.89
N ASP A 163 4.75 -2.12 25.14
CA ASP A 163 5.90 -1.89 24.27
C ASP A 163 7.00 -2.97 24.39
N THR A 164 6.74 -4.04 25.13
CA THR A 164 7.60 -5.23 25.21
C THR A 164 7.00 -6.39 24.43
N TRP A 165 7.84 -7.34 24.01
CA TRP A 165 7.39 -8.53 23.30
C TRP A 165 6.65 -9.50 24.21
N HIS A 166 5.41 -9.79 23.88
CA HIS A 166 4.54 -10.73 24.56
C HIS A 166 4.37 -12.01 23.76
N CYS A 167 4.54 -13.15 24.42
CA CYS A 167 4.27 -14.45 23.80
C CYS A 167 2.76 -14.75 23.79
N CYS A 168 2.21 -15.01 22.62
CA CYS A 168 0.80 -15.27 22.43
C CYS A 168 0.52 -16.21 21.24
N LEU A 169 -0.73 -16.60 21.05
CA LEU A 169 -1.16 -17.39 19.90
C LEU A 169 -1.81 -16.48 18.86
N PHE A 170 -1.34 -16.56 17.63
CA PHE A 170 -1.88 -15.78 16.52
C PHE A 170 -3.31 -16.23 16.18
N SER A 171 -4.19 -15.30 15.86
CA SER A 171 -5.55 -15.56 15.39
C SER A 171 -5.68 -15.19 13.91
N HIS A 172 -5.61 -13.89 13.60
CA HIS A 172 -5.75 -13.39 12.24
C HIS A 172 -5.13 -11.98 12.13
N THR A 173 -4.99 -11.49 10.90
CA THR A 173 -4.61 -10.10 10.63
C THR A 173 -5.84 -9.32 10.16
N SER A 174 -6.06 -8.12 10.69
CA SER A 174 -7.13 -7.23 10.24
C SER A 174 -6.85 -6.66 8.85
N LYS A 175 -7.87 -6.04 8.25
CA LYS A 175 -7.72 -5.33 6.97
C LYS A 175 -6.77 -4.13 7.05
N GLU A 176 -6.65 -3.53 8.23
CA GLU A 176 -5.76 -2.41 8.54
C GLU A 176 -4.32 -2.85 8.86
N GLY A 177 -4.03 -4.17 8.85
CA GLY A 177 -2.71 -4.73 9.09
C GLY A 177 -2.38 -4.96 10.57
N LYS A 178 -3.35 -4.85 11.48
CA LYS A 178 -3.17 -5.19 12.89
C LYS A 178 -3.22 -6.70 13.11
N TYR A 179 -2.45 -7.20 14.07
CA TYR A 179 -2.38 -8.62 14.41
C TYR A 179 -3.27 -8.93 15.60
N PHE A 180 -4.21 -9.84 15.42
CA PHE A 180 -5.06 -10.35 16.50
C PHE A 180 -4.49 -11.64 17.05
N THR A 181 -4.41 -11.71 18.37
CA THR A 181 -3.84 -12.85 19.10
C THR A 181 -4.72 -13.24 20.28
N SER A 182 -4.38 -14.32 20.98
CA SER A 182 -5.07 -14.76 22.21
C SER A 182 -5.04 -13.73 23.35
N SER A 183 -4.14 -12.74 23.30
CA SER A 183 -3.96 -11.71 24.33
C SER A 183 -4.40 -10.30 23.89
N GLY A 184 -4.85 -10.12 22.65
CA GLY A 184 -5.33 -8.82 22.17
C GLY A 184 -4.93 -8.50 20.74
N MET A 185 -5.03 -7.21 20.41
CA MET A 185 -4.66 -6.64 19.11
C MET A 185 -3.32 -5.91 19.25
N TRP A 186 -2.43 -6.08 18.26
CA TRP A 186 -1.05 -5.62 18.29
C TRP A 186 -0.62 -4.98 16.97
N ASP A 187 0.35 -4.08 17.04
CA ASP A 187 0.93 -3.42 15.87
C ASP A 187 1.97 -4.27 15.17
N GLU A 188 2.78 -4.98 15.95
CA GLU A 188 3.90 -5.79 15.47
C GLU A 188 3.74 -7.24 15.90
N CYS A 189 4.18 -8.14 15.01
CA CYS A 189 4.14 -9.57 15.27
C CYS A 189 5.27 -10.27 14.53
N ILE A 190 6.02 -11.13 15.26
CA ILE A 190 7.14 -11.93 14.72
C ILE A 190 7.00 -13.40 15.12
N PRO A 191 7.67 -14.34 14.41
CA PRO A 191 7.69 -15.73 14.83
C PRO A 191 8.27 -15.86 16.25
N PHE A 192 7.70 -16.73 17.07
CA PHE A 192 8.28 -17.07 18.38
C PHE A 192 9.60 -17.82 18.20
N GLU A 193 9.60 -18.82 17.30
CA GLU A 193 10.77 -19.65 17.00
C GLU A 193 11.97 -18.80 16.56
N GLY A 194 13.07 -18.91 17.28
CA GLY A 194 14.32 -18.19 17.07
C GLY A 194 14.34 -16.77 17.65
N ASN A 195 13.25 -16.33 18.28
CA ASN A 195 13.13 -15.01 18.92
C ASN A 195 12.74 -15.10 20.41
N GLU A 196 12.83 -16.27 21.01
CA GLU A 196 12.39 -16.55 22.39
C GLU A 196 13.04 -15.62 23.41
N HIS A 197 14.29 -15.20 23.14
CA HIS A 197 15.08 -14.31 23.98
C HIS A 197 14.52 -12.88 24.08
N LEU A 198 13.62 -12.50 23.16
CA LEU A 198 13.00 -11.17 23.15
C LEU A 198 11.80 -11.06 24.10
N VAL A 199 11.28 -12.17 24.64
CA VAL A 199 10.11 -12.14 25.55
C VAL A 199 10.37 -11.21 26.72
N GLY A 200 9.48 -10.23 26.93
CA GLY A 200 9.58 -9.22 27.99
C GLY A 200 10.59 -8.10 27.73
N THR A 201 11.27 -8.08 26.58
CA THR A 201 12.21 -7.02 26.20
C THR A 201 11.59 -6.04 25.22
N LYS A 202 12.25 -4.88 25.03
CA LYS A 202 11.93 -3.89 23.98
C LYS A 202 12.87 -3.98 22.77
N ASP A 203 13.82 -4.91 22.82
CA ASP A 203 14.86 -5.04 21.81
C ASP A 203 14.26 -5.44 20.46
N ASP A 204 14.83 -4.93 19.38
CA ASP A 204 14.43 -5.31 18.05
C ASP A 204 15.04 -6.66 17.65
N PRO A 205 14.30 -7.45 16.82
CA PRO A 205 14.84 -8.67 16.27
C PRO A 205 16.13 -8.38 15.50
N LYS A 206 17.17 -9.17 15.72
CA LYS A 206 18.41 -9.05 14.91
C LYS A 206 18.08 -9.42 13.47
N GLU A 207 18.42 -8.53 12.53
CA GLU A 207 18.39 -8.86 11.09
C GLU A 207 19.31 -10.07 10.84
N ARG A 208 18.75 -11.08 10.20
CA ARG A 208 19.49 -12.29 9.78
C ARG A 208 19.91 -12.18 8.32
#